data_ba09b43670b559d677fba7179763ddf2
#
_entry.id   ba09b43670b559d677fba7179763ddf2
#
_cell.length_a   1.000
_cell.length_b   1.000
_cell.length_c   1.000
_cell.angle_alpha   90.00
_cell.angle_beta   90.00
_cell.angle_gamma   90.00
#
_symmetry.space_group_name_H-M   'P 1'
#
loop_
_entity.id
_entity.type
_entity.pdbx_description
1 polymer ?
#
loop_
_entity_poly.entity_id
_entity_poly.type
_entity_poly.pdbx_seq_one_letter_code
_entity_poly.pdbx_strand_id
1 'polypeptide(L)'
;MTKFSFNQAVPFEATHVGEVIKDELAARNMKQSELAELTGIQKSILNDVIKGKRSLTPEMALLLENALGISATFLMNIQTQYELDCAKQSERVVLQTKMLEIWNVLKEHVSTQFFRKVNIIKGNIIEDVKRIFDVFAVDNLDDFFGLKAKEMELAYYRKSEKVTTNPVDILSWKYYCYYCSKNDEQSLGSFDKNSGDLLTKELNNVFKENSETVKKTGEVLNKYGIRFMVVKKVGQVPVDGMSFWIGDNPTIVVTERISSIDNFAFTTLHEVGHVFNHLTKDRKAMINLSDEKKDSEESEADDFALNAVVPNADWKKFLARTRDIVPYKIAPYIKEEADKYEVNPQILFGRYKHDIGIYKIKNYFETKVL
;
A
#
# COMPACT_ATOMS: atom_id res chain seq x y z
N MET A 1 -23.11 -5.79 16.74
CA MET A 1 -23.47 -5.25 18.08
C MET A 1 -22.33 -5.56 19.03
N THR A 2 -21.49 -4.59 19.29
CA THR A 2 -20.41 -4.66 20.30
C THR A 2 -21.09 -4.70 21.68
N LYS A 3 -20.89 -5.79 22.42
CA LYS A 3 -21.36 -5.87 23.82
C LYS A 3 -20.66 -4.79 24.63
N PHE A 4 -21.38 -3.79 25.05
CA PHE A 4 -20.91 -2.84 26.06
C PHE A 4 -20.58 -3.62 27.33
N SER A 5 -19.32 -3.65 27.70
CA SER A 5 -18.89 -4.15 29.01
C SER A 5 -18.98 -2.99 30.01
N PHE A 6 -19.65 -3.17 31.12
CA PHE A 6 -19.75 -2.19 32.20
C PHE A 6 -18.37 -1.73 32.72
N ASN A 7 -17.33 -2.57 32.55
CA ASN A 7 -15.93 -2.25 32.92
C ASN A 7 -15.26 -1.22 31.98
N GLN A 8 -15.92 -0.78 30.91
CA GLN A 8 -15.41 0.22 29.97
C GLN A 8 -16.05 1.61 30.15
N ALA A 9 -16.97 1.75 31.10
CA ALA A 9 -17.54 3.07 31.40
C ALA A 9 -16.47 3.97 32.04
N VAL A 10 -16.21 5.12 31.43
CA VAL A 10 -15.33 6.15 31.99
C VAL A 10 -16.16 6.99 32.93
N PRO A 11 -15.81 7.09 34.22
CA PRO A 11 -16.58 7.93 35.14
C PRO A 11 -16.49 9.40 34.71
N PHE A 12 -17.58 10.12 34.95
CA PHE A 12 -17.65 11.59 34.66
C PHE A 12 -16.61 12.34 35.47
N GLU A 13 -16.36 11.93 36.70
CA GLU A 13 -15.38 12.52 37.61
C GLU A 13 -14.55 11.40 38.27
N ALA A 14 -13.22 11.55 38.21
CA ALA A 14 -12.31 10.62 38.82
C ALA A 14 -12.10 10.97 40.31
N THR A 15 -12.34 10.02 41.19
CA THR A 15 -12.18 10.23 42.65
C THR A 15 -10.76 9.99 43.09
N HIS A 16 -10.09 11.00 43.61
CA HIS A 16 -8.72 10.90 44.11
C HIS A 16 -8.70 10.31 45.54
N VAL A 17 -7.66 9.51 45.86
CA VAL A 17 -7.47 8.95 47.20
C VAL A 17 -7.45 10.02 48.33
N GLY A 18 -7.08 11.24 48.00
CA GLY A 18 -7.10 12.37 48.90
C GLY A 18 -8.46 12.68 49.50
N GLU A 19 -9.55 12.44 48.77
CA GLU A 19 -10.93 12.62 49.30
C GLU A 19 -11.22 11.58 50.40
N VAL A 20 -10.80 10.33 50.20
CA VAL A 20 -10.97 9.27 51.22
C VAL A 20 -10.18 9.60 52.47
N ILE A 21 -8.96 10.10 52.35
CA ILE A 21 -8.13 10.50 53.51
C ILE A 21 -8.78 11.70 54.21
N LYS A 22 -9.31 12.66 53.46
CA LYS A 22 -9.99 13.84 53.99
C LYS A 22 -11.27 13.48 54.77
N ASP A 23 -12.08 12.59 54.23
CA ASP A 23 -13.30 12.08 54.86
C ASP A 23 -12.99 11.34 56.16
N GLU A 24 -11.96 10.53 56.16
CA GLU A 24 -11.51 9.79 57.35
C GLU A 24 -10.98 10.73 58.45
N LEU A 25 -10.22 11.77 58.06
CA LEU A 25 -9.80 12.81 59.00
C LEU A 25 -10.99 13.52 59.61
N ALA A 26 -12.00 13.87 58.79
CA ALA A 26 -13.22 14.50 59.26
C ALA A 26 -14.03 13.60 60.22
N ALA A 27 -14.17 12.29 59.87
CA ALA A 27 -14.86 11.32 60.72
C ALA A 27 -14.21 11.13 62.10
N ARG A 28 -12.89 11.30 62.19
CA ARG A 28 -12.10 11.17 63.43
C ARG A 28 -11.89 12.51 64.14
N ASN A 29 -12.35 13.59 63.58
CA ASN A 29 -12.08 14.95 64.08
C ASN A 29 -10.56 15.22 64.21
N MET A 30 -9.73 14.66 63.35
CA MET A 30 -8.26 14.73 63.33
C MET A 30 -7.80 15.81 62.35
N LYS A 31 -6.83 16.63 62.77
CA LYS A 31 -6.23 17.62 61.86
C LYS A 31 -5.15 17.00 60.96
N GLN A 32 -4.96 17.54 59.76
CA GLN A 32 -3.87 17.11 58.87
C GLN A 32 -2.47 17.25 59.54
N SER A 33 -2.27 18.23 60.41
CA SER A 33 -1.01 18.38 61.17
C SER A 33 -0.75 17.20 62.11
N GLU A 34 -1.79 16.71 62.75
CA GLU A 34 -1.68 15.56 63.68
C GLU A 34 -1.35 14.25 62.90
N LEU A 35 -2.01 14.08 61.73
CA LEU A 35 -1.68 12.95 60.87
C LEU A 35 -0.24 13.03 60.33
N ALA A 36 0.24 14.23 59.98
CA ALA A 36 1.62 14.42 59.53
C ALA A 36 2.66 14.08 60.63
N GLU A 37 2.36 14.48 61.89
CA GLU A 37 3.20 14.14 63.03
C GLU A 37 3.20 12.61 63.32
N LEU A 38 2.04 11.95 63.27
CA LEU A 38 1.90 10.52 63.50
C LEU A 38 2.63 9.66 62.46
N THR A 39 2.56 10.10 61.22
CA THR A 39 3.14 9.34 60.08
C THR A 39 4.58 9.71 59.76
N GLY A 40 5.06 10.87 60.26
CA GLY A 40 6.34 11.44 59.87
C GLY A 40 6.39 11.96 58.44
N ILE A 41 5.23 12.01 57.75
CA ILE A 41 5.14 12.58 56.40
C ILE A 41 5.17 14.10 56.49
N GLN A 42 6.01 14.75 55.69
CA GLN A 42 6.03 16.21 55.66
C GLN A 42 4.64 16.79 55.37
N LYS A 43 4.23 17.77 56.20
CA LYS A 43 2.90 18.38 56.12
C LYS A 43 2.55 18.91 54.73
N SER A 44 3.52 19.47 53.98
CA SER A 44 3.34 19.93 52.60
C SER A 44 3.03 18.78 51.65
N ILE A 45 3.75 17.67 51.77
CA ILE A 45 3.56 16.48 50.97
C ILE A 45 2.17 15.87 51.23
N LEU A 46 1.82 15.67 52.49
CA LEU A 46 0.51 15.14 52.87
C LEU A 46 -0.66 16.04 52.37
N ASN A 47 -0.50 17.35 52.49
CA ASN A 47 -1.49 18.30 51.97
C ASN A 47 -1.61 18.24 50.43
N ASP A 48 -0.51 18.02 49.71
CA ASP A 48 -0.55 17.87 48.25
C ASP A 48 -1.23 16.58 47.82
N VAL A 49 -1.04 15.48 48.56
CA VAL A 49 -1.77 14.21 48.33
C VAL A 49 -3.26 14.41 48.61
N ILE A 50 -3.62 15.01 49.74
CA ILE A 50 -5.03 15.22 50.10
C ILE A 50 -5.74 16.15 49.09
N LYS A 51 -5.01 17.09 48.50
CA LYS A 51 -5.54 18.00 47.45
C LYS A 51 -5.47 17.44 46.02
N GLY A 52 -5.06 16.19 45.85
CA GLY A 52 -4.94 15.59 44.53
C GLY A 52 -3.82 16.15 43.67
N LYS A 53 -2.89 16.93 44.23
CA LYS A 53 -1.74 17.49 43.50
C LYS A 53 -0.56 16.55 43.39
N ARG A 54 -0.54 15.49 44.20
CA ARG A 54 0.49 14.48 44.24
C ARG A 54 -0.12 13.09 44.44
N SER A 55 0.42 12.09 43.73
CA SER A 55 0.04 10.69 43.91
C SER A 55 0.48 10.15 45.25
N LEU A 56 -0.32 9.27 45.84
CA LEU A 56 0.02 8.50 47.04
C LEU A 56 1.09 7.44 46.66
N THR A 57 2.18 7.38 47.47
CA THR A 57 3.18 6.33 47.27
C THR A 57 2.88 5.10 48.14
N PRO A 58 3.38 3.88 47.80
CA PRO A 58 3.22 2.69 48.66
C PRO A 58 3.72 2.88 50.09
N GLU A 59 4.85 3.58 50.27
CA GLU A 59 5.41 3.88 51.59
C GLU A 59 4.44 4.78 52.40
N MET A 60 3.89 5.82 51.81
CA MET A 60 2.90 6.67 52.46
C MET A 60 1.62 5.90 52.77
N ALA A 61 1.17 4.99 51.86
CA ALA A 61 0.01 4.14 52.13
C ALA A 61 0.18 3.25 53.37
N LEU A 62 1.36 2.65 53.55
CA LEU A 62 1.67 1.83 54.71
C LEU A 62 1.72 2.66 56.02
N LEU A 63 2.25 3.88 55.98
CA LEU A 63 2.25 4.78 57.13
C LEU A 63 0.83 5.22 57.48
N LEU A 64 0.00 5.49 56.49
CA LEU A 64 -1.43 5.86 56.70
C LEU A 64 -2.24 4.66 57.22
N GLU A 65 -1.96 3.43 56.76
CA GLU A 65 -2.57 2.21 57.30
C GLU A 65 -2.36 2.11 58.81
N ASN A 66 -1.12 2.30 59.26
CA ASN A 66 -0.79 2.24 60.68
C ASN A 66 -1.40 3.39 61.48
N ALA A 67 -1.52 4.56 60.90
CA ALA A 67 -2.08 5.74 61.58
C ALA A 67 -3.61 5.79 61.59
N LEU A 68 -4.25 5.33 60.47
CA LEU A 68 -5.69 5.44 60.24
C LEU A 68 -6.41 4.08 60.28
N GLY A 69 -5.70 2.94 60.23
CA GLY A 69 -6.30 1.62 60.15
C GLY A 69 -6.98 1.31 58.82
N ILE A 70 -6.73 2.12 57.80
CA ILE A 70 -7.23 1.88 56.44
C ILE A 70 -6.19 1.09 55.65
N SER A 71 -6.60 -0.03 55.06
CA SER A 71 -5.67 -0.87 54.31
C SER A 71 -4.85 -0.11 53.26
N ALA A 72 -3.54 -0.22 53.30
CA ALA A 72 -2.66 0.37 52.30
C ALA A 72 -3.01 -0.09 50.88
N THR A 73 -3.39 -1.39 50.72
CA THR A 73 -3.87 -1.94 49.45
C THR A 73 -5.14 -1.24 48.96
N PHE A 74 -6.09 -0.92 49.86
CA PHE A 74 -7.31 -0.20 49.51
C PHE A 74 -6.98 1.22 49.02
N LEU A 75 -6.13 1.94 49.74
CA LEU A 75 -5.70 3.29 49.37
C LEU A 75 -4.98 3.30 47.99
N MET A 76 -4.09 2.34 47.76
CA MET A 76 -3.38 2.22 46.50
C MET A 76 -4.30 1.83 45.34
N ASN A 77 -5.32 0.98 45.57
CA ASN A 77 -6.30 0.66 44.54
C ASN A 77 -7.10 1.90 44.09
N ILE A 78 -7.49 2.77 45.05
CA ILE A 78 -8.17 4.04 44.71
C ILE A 78 -7.24 4.95 43.92
N GLN A 79 -5.99 5.11 44.36
CA GLN A 79 -4.99 5.91 43.62
C GLN A 79 -4.82 5.43 42.21
N THR A 80 -4.60 4.09 42.04
CA THR A 80 -4.42 3.48 40.72
C THR A 80 -5.66 3.66 39.84
N GLN A 81 -6.87 3.49 40.40
CA GLN A 81 -8.12 3.68 39.67
C GLN A 81 -8.26 5.14 39.23
N TYR A 82 -7.95 6.10 40.10
CA TYR A 82 -7.95 7.52 39.78
C TYR A 82 -7.02 7.83 38.58
N GLU A 83 -5.78 7.31 38.62
CA GLU A 83 -4.80 7.53 37.56
C GLU A 83 -5.26 6.92 36.23
N LEU A 84 -5.87 5.73 36.27
CA LEU A 84 -6.45 5.10 35.08
C LEU A 84 -7.63 5.91 34.52
N ASP A 85 -8.49 6.43 35.38
CA ASP A 85 -9.64 7.21 34.95
C ASP A 85 -9.23 8.57 34.37
N CYS A 86 -8.24 9.23 34.96
CA CYS A 86 -7.63 10.42 34.39
C CYS A 86 -6.99 10.13 33.01
N ALA A 87 -6.28 8.99 32.89
CA ALA A 87 -5.68 8.59 31.63
C ALA A 87 -6.75 8.32 30.55
N LYS A 88 -7.87 7.65 30.89
CA LYS A 88 -9.00 7.41 30.00
C LYS A 88 -9.71 8.70 29.54
N GLN A 89 -9.64 9.76 30.32
CA GLN A 89 -10.18 11.10 29.96
C GLN A 89 -9.20 11.92 29.13
N SER A 90 -7.93 11.53 29.08
CA SER A 90 -6.92 12.23 28.28
C SER A 90 -7.19 12.05 26.78
N GLU A 91 -7.46 13.16 26.07
CA GLU A 91 -7.68 13.15 24.62
C GLU A 91 -6.57 12.41 23.84
N ARG A 92 -5.32 12.56 24.27
CA ARG A 92 -4.16 11.89 23.69
C ARG A 92 -4.27 10.36 23.82
N VAL A 93 -4.59 9.87 25.02
CA VAL A 93 -4.70 8.43 25.29
C VAL A 93 -5.91 7.84 24.56
N VAL A 94 -7.04 8.54 24.59
CA VAL A 94 -8.27 8.15 23.86
C VAL A 94 -8.00 8.02 22.37
N LEU A 95 -7.36 9.02 21.77
CA LEU A 95 -6.99 8.99 20.35
C LEU A 95 -6.04 7.82 20.04
N GLN A 96 -5.01 7.65 20.86
CA GLN A 96 -4.02 6.59 20.68
C GLN A 96 -4.63 5.19 20.80
N THR A 97 -5.53 4.99 21.78
CA THR A 97 -6.25 3.72 21.98
C THR A 97 -7.15 3.43 20.78
N LYS A 98 -7.93 4.43 20.33
CA LYS A 98 -8.77 4.30 19.13
C LYS A 98 -7.95 3.93 17.88
N MET A 99 -6.80 4.58 17.69
CA MET A 99 -5.94 4.27 16.53
C MET A 99 -5.31 2.88 16.63
N LEU A 100 -5.00 2.40 17.85
CA LEU A 100 -4.56 1.02 18.08
C LEU A 100 -5.63 0.00 17.74
N GLU A 101 -6.89 0.26 18.11
CA GLU A 101 -8.02 -0.61 17.77
C GLU A 101 -8.21 -0.69 16.24
N ILE A 102 -8.22 0.46 15.56
CA ILE A 102 -8.28 0.54 14.10
C ILE A 102 -7.12 -0.21 13.47
N TRP A 103 -5.90 0.01 13.96
CA TRP A 103 -4.70 -0.65 13.44
C TRP A 103 -4.77 -2.18 13.58
N ASN A 104 -5.23 -2.68 14.72
CA ASN A 104 -5.34 -4.12 14.96
C ASN A 104 -6.28 -4.82 13.97
N VAL A 105 -7.29 -4.11 13.48
CA VAL A 105 -8.17 -4.60 12.42
C VAL A 105 -7.50 -4.42 11.04
N LEU A 106 -7.01 -3.21 10.77
CA LEU A 106 -6.53 -2.82 9.44
C LEU A 106 -5.32 -3.63 8.97
N LYS A 107 -4.38 -3.94 9.87
CA LYS A 107 -3.14 -4.71 9.57
C LYS A 107 -3.39 -6.10 8.97
N GLU A 108 -4.55 -6.71 9.25
CA GLU A 108 -4.94 -8.01 8.70
C GLU A 108 -5.52 -7.89 7.26
N HIS A 109 -5.79 -6.66 6.81
CA HIS A 109 -6.48 -6.38 5.55
C HIS A 109 -5.66 -5.57 4.57
N VAL A 110 -4.43 -5.18 4.93
CA VAL A 110 -3.50 -4.45 4.08
C VAL A 110 -2.11 -5.10 4.11
N SER A 111 -1.34 -4.95 3.04
CA SER A 111 0.04 -5.45 2.97
C SER A 111 0.98 -4.54 3.76
N THR A 112 1.10 -4.80 5.08
CA THR A 112 1.95 -3.99 5.96
C THR A 112 3.43 -4.01 5.55
N GLN A 113 3.92 -5.14 5.04
CA GLN A 113 5.28 -5.28 4.55
C GLN A 113 5.52 -4.39 3.32
N PHE A 114 4.59 -4.38 2.37
CA PHE A 114 4.66 -3.51 1.20
C PHE A 114 4.61 -2.04 1.59
N PHE A 115 3.66 -1.65 2.45
CA PHE A 115 3.53 -0.26 2.89
C PHE A 115 4.73 0.27 3.68
N ARG A 116 5.45 -0.60 4.42
CA ARG A 116 6.76 -0.24 4.99
C ARG A 116 7.80 -0.01 3.90
N LYS A 117 7.85 -0.88 2.90
CA LYS A 117 8.81 -0.78 1.78
C LYS A 117 8.64 0.51 0.97
N VAL A 118 7.41 1.01 0.84
CA VAL A 118 7.09 2.25 0.12
C VAL A 118 6.91 3.46 1.06
N ASN A 119 7.34 3.36 2.31
CA ASN A 119 7.33 4.44 3.32
C ASN A 119 5.93 5.01 3.66
N ILE A 120 4.87 4.26 3.47
CA ILE A 120 3.54 4.60 3.98
C ILE A 120 3.48 4.33 5.50
N ILE A 121 3.95 3.16 5.96
CA ILE A 121 4.08 2.82 7.37
C ILE A 121 5.48 3.20 7.84
N LYS A 122 5.57 4.10 8.85
CA LYS A 122 6.82 4.64 9.40
C LYS A 122 7.01 4.37 10.89
N GLY A 123 6.02 3.74 11.55
CA GLY A 123 6.08 3.35 12.97
C GLY A 123 5.37 4.30 13.94
N ASN A 124 4.74 5.38 13.46
CA ASN A 124 3.80 6.18 14.25
C ASN A 124 2.38 5.74 13.92
N ILE A 125 1.71 5.05 14.85
CA ILE A 125 0.45 4.39 14.59
C ILE A 125 -0.67 5.34 14.17
N ILE A 126 -0.72 6.54 14.76
CA ILE A 126 -1.73 7.55 14.44
C ILE A 126 -1.58 8.02 12.98
N GLU A 127 -0.34 8.35 12.62
CA GLU A 127 -0.02 8.81 11.27
C GLU A 127 -0.04 7.68 10.25
N ASP A 128 0.33 6.45 10.65
CA ASP A 128 0.33 5.29 9.77
C ASP A 128 -1.10 4.90 9.37
N VAL A 129 -2.05 4.91 10.31
CA VAL A 129 -3.48 4.66 10.03
C VAL A 129 -4.03 5.73 9.09
N LYS A 130 -3.75 7.01 9.34
CA LYS A 130 -4.17 8.10 8.46
C LYS A 130 -3.64 7.92 7.04
N ARG A 131 -2.33 7.69 6.89
CA ARG A 131 -1.72 7.49 5.56
C ARG A 131 -2.29 6.27 4.82
N ILE A 132 -2.64 5.20 5.54
CA ILE A 132 -3.31 4.06 4.91
C ILE A 132 -4.72 4.45 4.43
N PHE A 133 -5.47 5.18 5.24
CA PHE A 133 -6.78 5.70 4.82
C PHE A 133 -6.66 6.63 3.62
N ASP A 134 -5.66 7.51 3.58
CA ASP A 134 -5.37 8.36 2.42
C ASP A 134 -5.06 7.53 1.16
N VAL A 135 -4.27 6.43 1.29
CA VAL A 135 -3.97 5.53 0.17
C VAL A 135 -5.24 4.90 -0.39
N PHE A 136 -6.17 4.49 0.47
CA PHE A 136 -7.45 3.89 0.05
C PHE A 136 -8.53 4.92 -0.26
N ALA A 137 -8.27 6.21 -0.04
CA ALA A 137 -9.23 7.31 -0.17
C ALA A 137 -10.52 7.05 0.63
N VAL A 138 -10.38 6.67 1.90
CA VAL A 138 -11.46 6.38 2.86
C VAL A 138 -11.23 7.14 4.17
N ASP A 139 -12.31 7.41 4.90
CA ASP A 139 -12.25 8.19 6.15
C ASP A 139 -12.28 7.30 7.41
N ASN A 140 -12.76 6.06 7.30
CA ASN A 140 -12.96 5.16 8.43
C ASN A 140 -12.93 3.68 7.99
N LEU A 141 -13.04 2.76 8.96
CA LEU A 141 -13.05 1.31 8.71
C LEU A 141 -14.28 0.84 7.92
N ASP A 142 -15.44 1.43 8.13
CA ASP A 142 -16.68 1.02 7.45
C ASP A 142 -16.56 1.33 5.95
N ASP A 143 -16.04 2.50 5.59
CA ASP A 143 -15.75 2.87 4.22
C ASP A 143 -14.69 1.96 3.60
N PHE A 144 -13.64 1.62 4.36
CA PHE A 144 -12.61 0.67 3.92
C PHE A 144 -13.18 -0.71 3.61
N PHE A 145 -14.04 -1.25 4.49
CA PHE A 145 -14.67 -2.55 4.25
C PHE A 145 -15.70 -2.51 3.13
N GLY A 146 -16.42 -1.42 2.98
CA GLY A 146 -17.33 -1.19 1.86
C GLY A 146 -16.60 -1.20 0.52
N LEU A 147 -15.46 -0.51 0.45
CA LEU A 147 -14.57 -0.50 -0.72
C LEU A 147 -14.03 -1.91 -1.01
N LYS A 148 -13.52 -2.61 0.02
CA LYS A 148 -12.99 -3.97 -0.11
C LYS A 148 -14.06 -4.96 -0.61
N ALA A 149 -15.29 -4.87 -0.13
CA ALA A 149 -16.39 -5.71 -0.57
C ALA A 149 -16.69 -5.52 -2.07
N LYS A 150 -16.73 -4.28 -2.56
CA LYS A 150 -16.90 -3.98 -3.99
C LYS A 150 -15.78 -4.57 -4.83
N GLU A 151 -14.53 -4.44 -4.39
CA GLU A 151 -13.37 -4.98 -5.11
C GLU A 151 -13.40 -6.52 -5.15
N MET A 152 -13.80 -7.18 -4.08
CA MET A 152 -13.95 -8.63 -4.04
C MET A 152 -15.07 -9.11 -4.95
N GLU A 153 -16.20 -8.39 -5.03
CA GLU A 153 -17.29 -8.69 -5.95
C GLU A 153 -16.83 -8.61 -7.39
N LEU A 154 -16.13 -7.52 -7.77
CA LEU A 154 -15.57 -7.35 -9.11
C LEU A 154 -14.53 -8.43 -9.47
N ALA A 155 -13.69 -8.85 -8.50
CA ALA A 155 -12.72 -9.92 -8.68
C ALA A 155 -13.39 -11.28 -8.84
N TYR A 156 -14.53 -11.53 -8.17
CA TYR A 156 -15.28 -12.78 -8.30
C TYR A 156 -15.80 -13.02 -9.72
N TYR A 157 -16.23 -11.97 -10.41
CA TYR A 157 -16.68 -12.05 -11.81
C TYR A 157 -15.54 -12.30 -12.81
N ARG A 158 -14.25 -12.10 -12.40
CA ARG A 158 -13.06 -12.27 -13.24
C ARG A 158 -12.23 -13.52 -12.90
N LYS A 159 -12.67 -14.38 -11.98
CA LYS A 159 -11.87 -15.53 -11.51
C LYS A 159 -11.55 -16.52 -12.61
N SER A 160 -10.26 -16.68 -12.87
CA SER A 160 -9.67 -17.93 -13.33
C SER A 160 -9.23 -18.78 -12.10
N GLU A 161 -9.42 -20.10 -12.16
CA GLU A 161 -9.30 -21.03 -11.02
C GLU A 161 -7.88 -21.25 -10.47
N LYS A 162 -6.86 -20.50 -10.90
CA LYS A 162 -5.44 -20.83 -10.64
C LYS A 162 -4.61 -19.76 -9.94
N VAL A 163 -5.16 -18.60 -9.56
CA VAL A 163 -4.32 -17.55 -8.94
C VAL A 163 -4.17 -17.80 -7.45
N THR A 164 -2.97 -18.25 -7.05
CA THR A 164 -2.53 -18.43 -5.64
C THR A 164 -2.07 -17.11 -4.99
N THR A 165 -2.39 -15.97 -5.60
CA THR A 165 -1.93 -14.66 -5.14
C THR A 165 -2.76 -14.16 -3.96
N ASN A 166 -2.08 -13.52 -2.99
CA ASN A 166 -2.73 -12.91 -1.85
C ASN A 166 -3.57 -11.69 -2.28
N PRO A 167 -4.91 -11.73 -2.15
CA PRO A 167 -5.78 -10.62 -2.55
C PRO A 167 -5.46 -9.31 -1.81
N VAL A 168 -4.93 -9.40 -0.58
CA VAL A 168 -4.54 -8.25 0.23
C VAL A 168 -3.36 -7.51 -0.39
N ASP A 169 -2.40 -8.25 -0.94
CA ASP A 169 -1.24 -7.66 -1.60
C ASP A 169 -1.64 -6.95 -2.90
N ILE A 170 -2.48 -7.59 -3.73
CA ILE A 170 -2.99 -7.00 -4.97
C ILE A 170 -3.76 -5.70 -4.67
N LEU A 171 -4.68 -5.76 -3.71
CA LEU A 171 -5.50 -4.61 -3.31
C LEU A 171 -4.62 -3.46 -2.83
N SER A 172 -3.66 -3.75 -1.94
CA SER A 172 -2.75 -2.75 -1.40
C SER A 172 -1.90 -2.09 -2.48
N TRP A 173 -1.38 -2.88 -3.43
CA TRP A 173 -0.60 -2.37 -4.55
C TRP A 173 -1.45 -1.51 -5.50
N LYS A 174 -2.64 -1.97 -5.85
CA LYS A 174 -3.58 -1.24 -6.70
C LYS A 174 -3.90 0.15 -6.16
N TYR A 175 -4.32 0.22 -4.89
CA TYR A 175 -4.67 1.50 -4.27
C TYR A 175 -3.46 2.40 -4.05
N TYR A 176 -2.29 1.82 -3.79
CA TYR A 176 -1.05 2.59 -3.77
C TYR A 176 -0.72 3.21 -5.14
N CYS A 177 -0.94 2.49 -6.24
CA CYS A 177 -0.78 3.06 -7.58
C CYS A 177 -1.74 4.22 -7.84
N TYR A 178 -3.01 4.10 -7.42
CA TYR A 178 -3.97 5.19 -7.51
C TYR A 178 -3.56 6.40 -6.67
N TYR A 179 -3.12 6.16 -5.44
CA TYR A 179 -2.62 7.20 -4.56
C TYR A 179 -1.42 7.95 -5.16
N CYS A 180 -0.42 7.23 -5.66
CA CYS A 180 0.73 7.83 -6.31
C CYS A 180 0.32 8.64 -7.55
N SER A 181 -0.55 8.08 -8.41
CA SER A 181 -1.01 8.78 -9.61
C SER A 181 -1.80 10.06 -9.31
N LYS A 182 -2.62 10.04 -8.25
CA LYS A 182 -3.39 11.22 -7.82
C LYS A 182 -2.51 12.34 -7.28
N ASN A 183 -1.39 11.97 -6.63
CA ASN A 183 -0.45 12.92 -6.03
C ASN A 183 0.76 13.23 -6.94
N ASP A 184 0.74 12.77 -8.17
CA ASP A 184 1.80 13.05 -9.14
C ASP A 184 1.54 14.39 -9.83
N GLU A 185 2.48 15.32 -9.70
CA GLU A 185 2.42 16.69 -10.23
C GLU A 185 3.01 16.81 -11.64
N GLN A 186 3.28 15.70 -12.33
CA GLN A 186 3.85 15.75 -13.68
C GLN A 186 2.91 16.47 -14.64
N SER A 187 3.49 17.35 -15.45
CA SER A 187 2.76 18.00 -16.54
C SER A 187 2.53 16.99 -17.67
N LEU A 188 1.27 16.77 -18.04
CA LEU A 188 0.87 15.86 -19.09
C LEU A 188 0.38 16.62 -20.30
N GLY A 189 0.65 16.09 -21.49
CA GLY A 189 -0.01 16.49 -22.71
C GLY A 189 -1.51 16.18 -22.72
N SER A 190 -2.17 16.52 -23.81
CA SER A 190 -3.57 16.15 -24.02
C SER A 190 -3.65 14.71 -24.56
N PHE A 191 -4.46 13.86 -23.95
CA PHE A 191 -4.68 12.51 -24.46
C PHE A 191 -5.58 12.54 -25.69
N ASP A 192 -5.10 11.97 -26.81
CA ASP A 192 -5.87 11.76 -28.03
C ASP A 192 -5.91 10.26 -28.39
N LYS A 193 -7.11 9.70 -28.45
CA LYS A 193 -7.34 8.29 -28.76
C LYS A 193 -6.85 7.89 -30.17
N ASN A 194 -6.60 8.83 -31.06
CA ASN A 194 -6.12 8.57 -32.42
C ASN A 194 -4.59 8.59 -32.54
N SER A 195 -3.87 8.87 -31.45
CA SER A 195 -2.41 9.02 -31.45
C SER A 195 -1.62 7.71 -31.29
N GLY A 196 -2.29 6.56 -31.21
CA GLY A 196 -1.70 5.28 -30.87
C GLY A 196 -0.52 4.87 -31.76
N ASP A 197 -0.66 5.01 -33.09
CA ASP A 197 0.39 4.64 -34.05
C ASP A 197 1.63 5.53 -33.93
N LEU A 198 1.44 6.84 -33.69
CA LEU A 198 2.55 7.77 -33.50
C LEU A 198 3.27 7.50 -32.19
N LEU A 199 2.50 7.28 -31.11
CA LEU A 199 3.05 6.92 -29.80
C LEU A 199 3.87 5.65 -29.87
N THR A 200 3.35 4.57 -30.44
CA THR A 200 4.05 3.28 -30.51
C THR A 200 5.33 3.37 -31.33
N LYS A 201 5.35 4.18 -32.39
CA LYS A 201 6.55 4.45 -33.17
C LYS A 201 7.63 5.17 -32.35
N GLU A 202 7.25 6.20 -31.58
CA GLU A 202 8.19 6.91 -30.70
C GLU A 202 8.73 5.99 -29.59
N LEU A 203 7.85 5.15 -28.99
CA LEU A 203 8.27 4.17 -27.98
C LEU A 203 9.25 3.15 -28.55
N ASN A 204 9.01 2.62 -29.77
CA ASN A 204 9.92 1.69 -30.42
C ASN A 204 11.31 2.32 -30.67
N ASN A 205 11.39 3.60 -30.98
CA ASN A 205 12.68 4.30 -31.08
C ASN A 205 13.41 4.34 -29.74
N VAL A 206 12.69 4.64 -28.64
CA VAL A 206 13.26 4.60 -27.28
C VAL A 206 13.78 3.19 -26.94
N PHE A 207 13.00 2.16 -27.22
CA PHE A 207 13.38 0.76 -26.96
C PHE A 207 14.56 0.31 -27.84
N LYS A 208 14.62 0.79 -29.09
CA LYS A 208 15.74 0.50 -30.01
C LYS A 208 17.04 1.06 -29.49
N GLU A 209 17.05 2.33 -29.04
CA GLU A 209 18.22 2.97 -28.47
C GLU A 209 18.65 2.33 -27.15
N ASN A 210 17.70 1.88 -26.33
CA ASN A 210 17.89 1.30 -25.01
C ASN A 210 18.89 2.10 -24.13
N SER A 211 18.65 3.41 -24.04
CA SER A 211 19.45 4.35 -23.24
C SER A 211 18.53 5.26 -22.46
N GLU A 212 18.65 5.31 -21.13
CA GLU A 212 17.69 5.97 -20.21
C GLU A 212 16.24 5.54 -20.51
N THR A 213 16.06 4.30 -20.85
CA THR A 213 14.84 3.77 -21.47
C THR A 213 13.60 4.04 -20.63
N VAL A 214 13.66 3.80 -19.32
CA VAL A 214 12.53 4.02 -18.42
C VAL A 214 12.13 5.50 -18.38
N LYS A 215 13.11 6.40 -18.27
CA LYS A 215 12.89 7.86 -18.23
C LYS A 215 12.28 8.36 -19.55
N LYS A 216 12.90 8.01 -20.68
CA LYS A 216 12.45 8.42 -22.01
C LYS A 216 11.06 7.85 -22.34
N THR A 217 10.76 6.61 -21.89
CA THR A 217 9.41 6.03 -22.01
C THR A 217 8.38 6.91 -21.28
N GLY A 218 8.70 7.34 -20.06
CA GLY A 218 7.84 8.26 -19.30
C GLY A 218 7.67 9.61 -20.03
N GLU A 219 8.73 10.19 -20.55
CA GLU A 219 8.69 11.45 -21.31
C GLU A 219 7.79 11.32 -22.55
N VAL A 220 7.93 10.24 -23.31
CA VAL A 220 7.09 9.98 -24.48
C VAL A 220 5.63 9.81 -24.07
N LEU A 221 5.32 8.93 -23.10
CA LEU A 221 3.95 8.70 -22.65
C LEU A 221 3.30 9.99 -22.11
N ASN A 222 4.02 10.77 -21.31
CA ASN A 222 3.54 12.05 -20.76
C ASN A 222 3.25 13.07 -21.86
N LYS A 223 4.06 13.14 -22.92
CA LYS A 223 3.82 13.96 -24.11
C LYS A 223 2.46 13.66 -24.77
N TYR A 224 2.08 12.37 -24.79
CA TYR A 224 0.79 11.91 -25.34
C TYR A 224 -0.35 11.90 -24.31
N GLY A 225 -0.16 12.52 -23.16
CA GLY A 225 -1.19 12.64 -22.14
C GLY A 225 -1.42 11.35 -21.33
N ILE A 226 -0.48 10.43 -21.34
CA ILE A 226 -0.53 9.18 -20.58
C ILE A 226 0.48 9.28 -19.45
N ARG A 227 0.02 9.25 -18.18
CA ARG A 227 0.92 9.21 -17.03
C ARG A 227 1.65 7.88 -16.97
N PHE A 228 2.95 7.92 -16.72
CA PHE A 228 3.77 6.72 -16.61
C PHE A 228 4.47 6.65 -15.25
N MET A 229 4.40 5.50 -14.61
CA MET A 229 4.99 5.28 -13.29
C MET A 229 5.64 3.91 -13.21
N VAL A 230 6.77 3.83 -12.50
CA VAL A 230 7.40 2.57 -12.11
C VAL A 230 7.23 2.39 -10.61
N VAL A 231 6.58 1.30 -10.19
CA VAL A 231 6.23 1.06 -8.79
C VAL A 231 6.89 -0.24 -8.29
N LYS A 232 7.32 -0.21 -7.03
CA LYS A 232 7.91 -1.39 -6.38
C LYS A 232 6.94 -2.56 -6.37
N LYS A 233 7.49 -3.76 -6.58
CA LYS A 233 6.68 -4.99 -6.51
C LYS A 233 6.20 -5.25 -5.08
N VAL A 234 5.02 -5.82 -4.96
CA VAL A 234 4.42 -6.28 -3.72
C VAL A 234 4.56 -7.80 -3.57
N GLY A 235 5.18 -8.24 -2.48
CA GLY A 235 5.28 -9.67 -2.12
C GLY A 235 5.71 -10.58 -3.27
N GLN A 236 4.99 -11.68 -3.45
CA GLN A 236 5.14 -12.66 -4.52
C GLN A 236 4.11 -12.47 -5.65
N VAL A 237 3.38 -11.34 -5.65
CA VAL A 237 2.33 -11.08 -6.64
C VAL A 237 2.94 -10.92 -8.03
N PRO A 238 2.50 -11.68 -9.03
CA PRO A 238 3.00 -11.62 -10.40
C PRO A 238 2.28 -10.51 -11.19
N VAL A 239 2.36 -9.26 -10.70
CA VAL A 239 1.86 -8.10 -11.41
C VAL A 239 3.00 -7.51 -12.21
N ASP A 240 2.86 -7.44 -13.52
CA ASP A 240 3.82 -6.81 -14.43
C ASP A 240 3.44 -5.37 -14.75
N GLY A 241 2.16 -5.10 -14.98
CA GLY A 241 1.64 -3.77 -15.26
C GLY A 241 0.20 -3.58 -14.81
N MET A 242 -0.25 -2.35 -14.88
CA MET A 242 -1.64 -1.95 -14.68
C MET A 242 -1.89 -0.65 -15.43
N SER A 243 -3.01 -0.57 -16.13
CA SER A 243 -3.50 0.66 -16.71
C SER A 243 -4.86 1.07 -16.13
N PHE A 244 -5.05 2.36 -15.89
CA PHE A 244 -6.28 2.89 -15.32
C PHE A 244 -6.47 4.37 -15.66
N TRP A 245 -7.69 4.87 -15.43
CA TRP A 245 -8.03 6.26 -15.68
C TRP A 245 -8.17 7.05 -14.37
N ILE A 246 -7.46 8.19 -14.25
CA ILE A 246 -7.62 9.14 -13.14
C ILE A 246 -7.73 10.57 -13.70
N GLY A 247 -8.79 11.26 -13.29
CA GLY A 247 -9.07 12.60 -13.82
C GLY A 247 -9.30 12.58 -15.32
N ASP A 248 -8.53 13.36 -16.06
CA ASP A 248 -8.65 13.49 -17.51
C ASP A 248 -7.64 12.63 -18.29
N ASN A 249 -6.75 11.94 -17.62
CA ASN A 249 -5.64 11.23 -18.24
C ASN A 249 -5.59 9.75 -17.84
N PRO A 250 -5.29 8.84 -18.78
CA PRO A 250 -4.94 7.47 -18.43
C PRO A 250 -3.56 7.40 -17.78
N THR A 251 -3.36 6.38 -16.96
CA THR A 251 -2.11 6.08 -16.29
C THR A 251 -1.68 4.66 -16.61
N ILE A 252 -0.40 4.47 -16.90
CA ILE A 252 0.26 3.17 -17.03
C ILE A 252 1.25 3.03 -15.88
N VAL A 253 1.16 1.93 -15.16
CA VAL A 253 2.10 1.54 -14.11
C VAL A 253 2.79 0.26 -14.52
N VAL A 254 4.11 0.24 -14.40
CA VAL A 254 4.96 -0.95 -14.60
C VAL A 254 5.68 -1.26 -13.30
N THR A 255 5.88 -2.54 -12.98
CA THR A 255 6.59 -2.90 -11.75
C THR A 255 8.10 -2.96 -11.95
N GLU A 256 8.88 -2.59 -10.91
CA GLU A 256 10.36 -2.74 -10.87
C GLU A 256 10.84 -4.19 -11.05
N ARG A 257 9.92 -5.16 -11.13
CA ARG A 257 10.25 -6.57 -11.40
C ARG A 257 10.87 -6.77 -12.78
N ILE A 258 10.50 -5.92 -13.71
CA ILE A 258 10.90 -6.00 -15.11
C ILE A 258 12.27 -5.37 -15.28
N SER A 259 13.28 -6.19 -15.57
CA SER A 259 14.67 -5.76 -15.74
C SER A 259 15.23 -6.00 -17.15
N SER A 260 14.47 -6.70 -18.01
CA SER A 260 14.88 -6.97 -19.39
C SER A 260 14.08 -6.13 -20.38
N ILE A 261 14.76 -5.67 -21.45
CA ILE A 261 14.18 -4.75 -22.44
C ILE A 261 13.02 -5.39 -23.20
N ASP A 262 13.07 -6.68 -23.49
CA ASP A 262 11.99 -7.41 -24.13
C ASP A 262 10.71 -7.43 -23.28
N ASN A 263 10.83 -7.75 -22.00
CA ASN A 263 9.68 -7.71 -21.08
C ASN A 263 9.19 -6.28 -20.83
N PHE A 264 10.10 -5.31 -20.68
CA PHE A 264 9.73 -3.92 -20.45
C PHE A 264 8.95 -3.34 -21.63
N ALA A 265 9.45 -3.54 -22.84
CA ALA A 265 8.80 -3.05 -24.05
C ALA A 265 7.44 -3.74 -24.25
N PHE A 266 7.40 -5.07 -24.08
CA PHE A 266 6.14 -5.82 -24.24
C PHE A 266 5.10 -5.35 -23.20
N THR A 267 5.45 -5.30 -21.92
CA THR A 267 4.51 -4.88 -20.88
C THR A 267 4.04 -3.43 -21.11
N THR A 268 4.94 -2.51 -21.43
CA THR A 268 4.56 -1.13 -21.71
C THR A 268 3.60 -1.03 -22.90
N LEU A 269 3.88 -1.70 -24.02
CA LEU A 269 3.02 -1.71 -25.21
C LEU A 269 1.69 -2.42 -24.95
N HIS A 270 1.67 -3.46 -24.13
CA HIS A 270 0.47 -4.15 -23.70
C HIS A 270 -0.46 -3.21 -22.92
N GLU A 271 0.09 -2.48 -21.95
CA GLU A 271 -0.66 -1.48 -21.19
C GLU A 271 -1.15 -0.31 -22.08
N VAL A 272 -0.34 0.08 -23.07
CA VAL A 272 -0.78 1.03 -24.13
C VAL A 272 -1.97 0.45 -24.89
N GLY A 273 -1.95 -0.84 -25.23
CA GLY A 273 -3.08 -1.55 -25.86
C GLY A 273 -4.36 -1.42 -25.04
N HIS A 274 -4.30 -1.61 -23.73
CA HIS A 274 -5.44 -1.40 -22.84
C HIS A 274 -5.92 0.05 -22.82
N VAL A 275 -5.01 1.02 -22.78
CA VAL A 275 -5.37 2.45 -22.81
C VAL A 275 -6.14 2.82 -24.05
N PHE A 276 -5.73 2.34 -25.23
CA PHE A 276 -6.35 2.72 -26.49
C PHE A 276 -7.61 1.91 -26.84
N ASN A 277 -7.67 0.63 -26.46
CA ASN A 277 -8.76 -0.27 -26.85
C ASN A 277 -9.84 -0.45 -25.77
N HIS A 278 -9.45 -0.53 -24.49
CA HIS A 278 -10.34 -1.01 -23.44
C HIS A 278 -10.71 0.03 -22.38
N LEU A 279 -9.83 1.02 -22.14
CA LEU A 279 -10.07 2.04 -21.12
C LEU A 279 -10.94 3.18 -21.63
N THR A 280 -11.89 3.59 -20.81
CA THR A 280 -12.69 4.81 -20.98
C THR A 280 -12.82 5.50 -19.61
N LYS A 281 -13.32 6.76 -19.60
CA LYS A 281 -13.60 7.47 -18.34
C LYS A 281 -14.60 6.72 -17.43
N ASP A 282 -15.45 5.88 -18.00
CA ASP A 282 -16.43 5.07 -17.27
C ASP A 282 -15.86 3.71 -16.86
N ARG A 283 -14.98 3.12 -17.67
CA ARG A 283 -14.30 1.88 -17.42
C ARG A 283 -12.87 2.15 -16.95
N LYS A 284 -12.64 2.14 -15.63
CA LYS A 284 -11.53 2.85 -15.00
C LYS A 284 -10.24 2.07 -14.79
N ALA A 285 -10.19 0.74 -14.88
CA ALA A 285 -8.93 0.02 -14.60
C ALA A 285 -8.83 -1.36 -15.24
N MET A 286 -7.62 -1.70 -15.71
CA MET A 286 -7.17 -3.02 -16.12
C MET A 286 -5.92 -3.37 -15.34
N ILE A 287 -5.83 -4.60 -14.82
CA ILE A 287 -4.66 -5.12 -14.07
C ILE A 287 -4.19 -6.37 -14.79
N ASN A 288 -2.94 -6.35 -15.22
CA ASN A 288 -2.29 -7.51 -15.83
C ASN A 288 -1.65 -8.40 -14.75
N LEU A 289 -2.17 -9.62 -14.60
CA LEU A 289 -1.60 -10.67 -13.75
C LEU A 289 -1.03 -11.73 -14.67
N SER A 290 0.28 -11.90 -14.67
CA SER A 290 1.01 -12.78 -15.60
C SER A 290 0.60 -14.26 -15.57
N ASP A 291 -0.19 -14.69 -14.58
CA ASP A 291 -0.58 -16.10 -14.39
C ASP A 291 -2.08 -16.36 -14.65
N GLU A 292 -2.85 -15.38 -15.15
CA GLU A 292 -4.27 -15.56 -15.45
C GLU A 292 -4.53 -16.13 -16.85
N LYS A 293 -5.65 -16.87 -17.00
CA LYS A 293 -6.19 -17.22 -18.32
C LYS A 293 -6.59 -15.93 -19.04
N LYS A 294 -5.98 -15.69 -20.20
CA LYS A 294 -6.25 -14.52 -21.02
C LYS A 294 -7.71 -14.51 -21.46
N ASP A 295 -8.42 -13.46 -21.11
CA ASP A 295 -9.71 -13.12 -21.72
C ASP A 295 -9.50 -12.47 -23.11
N SER A 296 -10.59 -12.09 -23.79
CA SER A 296 -10.49 -11.48 -25.13
C SER A 296 -9.70 -10.17 -25.11
N GLU A 297 -9.83 -9.37 -24.04
CA GLU A 297 -9.20 -8.06 -23.94
C GLU A 297 -7.70 -8.16 -23.67
N GLU A 298 -7.27 -9.13 -22.87
CA GLU A 298 -5.85 -9.46 -22.69
C GLU A 298 -5.22 -9.93 -23.99
N SER A 299 -5.96 -10.76 -24.77
CA SER A 299 -5.48 -11.20 -26.10
C SER A 299 -5.40 -10.05 -27.10
N GLU A 300 -6.33 -9.11 -27.07
CA GLU A 300 -6.31 -7.90 -27.91
C GLU A 300 -5.15 -6.97 -27.52
N ALA A 301 -4.86 -6.81 -26.22
CA ALA A 301 -3.73 -6.01 -25.75
C ALA A 301 -2.38 -6.67 -26.13
N ASP A 302 -2.28 -8.02 -26.03
CA ASP A 302 -1.11 -8.75 -26.51
C ASP A 302 -0.92 -8.58 -28.02
N ASP A 303 -1.98 -8.73 -28.80
CA ASP A 303 -1.95 -8.53 -30.24
C ASP A 303 -1.55 -7.11 -30.62
N PHE A 304 -2.04 -6.12 -29.88
CA PHE A 304 -1.63 -4.72 -30.03
C PHE A 304 -0.12 -4.58 -29.79
N ALA A 305 0.39 -5.09 -28.67
CA ALA A 305 1.82 -4.99 -28.32
C ALA A 305 2.69 -5.67 -29.37
N LEU A 306 2.32 -6.88 -29.80
CA LEU A 306 3.06 -7.64 -30.81
C LEU A 306 3.05 -6.96 -32.18
N ASN A 307 1.90 -6.43 -32.63
CA ASN A 307 1.77 -5.71 -33.89
C ASN A 307 2.51 -4.35 -33.87
N ALA A 308 2.56 -3.67 -32.73
CA ALA A 308 3.31 -2.43 -32.58
C ALA A 308 4.82 -2.60 -32.80
N VAL A 309 5.37 -3.78 -32.53
CA VAL A 309 6.79 -4.10 -32.77
C VAL A 309 7.02 -4.59 -34.19
N VAL A 310 6.33 -5.66 -34.61
CA VAL A 310 6.36 -6.21 -35.98
C VAL A 310 4.97 -6.74 -36.31
N PRO A 311 4.38 -6.37 -37.45
CA PRO A 311 3.06 -6.85 -37.84
C PRO A 311 2.97 -8.38 -37.78
N ASN A 312 1.94 -8.91 -37.13
CA ASN A 312 1.77 -10.36 -36.95
C ASN A 312 1.83 -11.16 -38.25
N ALA A 313 1.33 -10.59 -39.37
CA ALA A 313 1.40 -11.24 -40.67
C ALA A 313 2.85 -11.42 -41.18
N ASP A 314 3.69 -10.42 -40.94
CA ASP A 314 5.11 -10.49 -41.36
C ASP A 314 5.94 -11.32 -40.38
N TRP A 315 5.62 -11.28 -39.11
CA TRP A 315 6.22 -12.16 -38.13
C TRP A 315 5.94 -13.65 -38.42
N LYS A 316 4.72 -14.00 -38.83
CA LYS A 316 4.42 -15.38 -39.29
C LYS A 316 5.24 -15.77 -40.50
N LYS A 317 5.50 -14.89 -41.47
CA LYS A 317 6.41 -15.14 -42.59
C LYS A 317 7.84 -15.37 -42.11
N PHE A 318 8.30 -14.56 -41.15
CA PHE A 318 9.62 -14.75 -40.53
C PHE A 318 9.75 -16.13 -39.87
N LEU A 319 8.80 -16.56 -39.06
CA LEU A 319 8.79 -17.86 -38.40
C LEU A 319 8.77 -19.01 -39.45
N ALA A 320 7.98 -18.88 -40.51
CA ALA A 320 7.94 -19.85 -41.58
C ALA A 320 9.30 -19.96 -42.29
N ARG A 321 9.96 -18.84 -42.63
CA ARG A 321 11.28 -18.76 -43.26
C ARG A 321 12.38 -19.36 -42.38
N THR A 322 12.25 -19.26 -41.08
CA THR A 322 13.28 -19.70 -40.13
C THR A 322 12.97 -21.03 -39.45
N ARG A 323 11.92 -21.75 -39.89
CA ARG A 323 11.42 -22.96 -39.26
C ARG A 323 12.50 -24.08 -39.13
N ASP A 324 13.36 -24.21 -40.12
CA ASP A 324 14.41 -25.25 -40.16
C ASP A 324 15.74 -24.78 -39.55
N ILE A 325 15.77 -23.53 -39.04
CA ILE A 325 16.94 -22.99 -38.38
C ILE A 325 16.93 -23.44 -36.91
N VAL A 326 18.00 -24.12 -36.52
CA VAL A 326 18.13 -24.53 -35.11
C VAL A 326 18.19 -23.28 -34.19
N PRO A 327 17.47 -23.27 -33.06
CA PRO A 327 17.27 -22.09 -32.25
C PRO A 327 18.55 -21.34 -31.81
N TYR A 328 19.65 -22.06 -31.60
CA TYR A 328 20.94 -21.44 -31.23
C TYR A 328 21.66 -20.74 -32.40
N LYS A 329 21.17 -20.85 -33.63
CA LYS A 329 21.67 -20.15 -34.81
C LYS A 329 20.76 -19.04 -35.31
N ILE A 330 19.69 -18.73 -34.58
CA ILE A 330 18.64 -17.78 -35.01
C ILE A 330 19.11 -16.32 -34.98
N ALA A 331 20.11 -15.97 -34.15
CA ALA A 331 20.49 -14.57 -33.87
C ALA A 331 20.75 -13.69 -35.11
N PRO A 332 21.46 -14.15 -36.16
CA PRO A 332 21.64 -13.33 -37.37
C PRO A 332 20.32 -13.00 -38.08
N TYR A 333 19.38 -13.94 -38.13
CA TYR A 333 18.06 -13.75 -38.75
C TYR A 333 17.18 -12.79 -37.93
N ILE A 334 17.24 -12.87 -36.59
CA ILE A 334 16.58 -11.93 -35.70
C ILE A 334 17.13 -10.52 -35.91
N LYS A 335 18.46 -10.39 -36.05
CA LYS A 335 19.09 -9.10 -36.28
C LYS A 335 18.64 -8.48 -37.61
N GLU A 336 18.67 -9.27 -38.70
CA GLU A 336 18.18 -8.83 -40.01
C GLU A 336 16.74 -8.36 -39.96
N GLU A 337 15.84 -9.10 -39.28
CA GLU A 337 14.44 -8.73 -39.16
C GLU A 337 14.28 -7.46 -38.26
N ALA A 338 15.08 -7.35 -37.20
CA ALA A 338 15.09 -6.17 -36.32
C ALA A 338 15.54 -4.89 -37.04
N ASP A 339 16.58 -5.02 -37.88
CA ASP A 339 17.08 -3.91 -38.71
C ASP A 339 16.04 -3.47 -39.74
N LYS A 340 15.30 -4.40 -40.35
CA LYS A 340 14.22 -4.14 -41.30
C LYS A 340 13.06 -3.34 -40.70
N TYR A 341 12.66 -3.64 -39.45
CA TYR A 341 11.56 -2.97 -38.76
C TYR A 341 12.03 -1.84 -37.82
N GLU A 342 13.32 -1.58 -37.79
CA GLU A 342 13.94 -0.55 -36.93
C GLU A 342 13.64 -0.73 -35.44
N VAL A 343 13.61 -1.99 -34.95
CA VAL A 343 13.32 -2.34 -33.56
C VAL A 343 14.53 -2.96 -32.86
N ASN A 344 14.46 -3.04 -31.53
CA ASN A 344 15.53 -3.67 -30.74
C ASN A 344 15.55 -5.21 -30.99
N PRO A 345 16.69 -5.80 -31.34
CA PRO A 345 16.77 -7.22 -31.64
C PRO A 345 16.48 -8.13 -30.45
N GLN A 346 16.73 -7.66 -29.19
CA GLN A 346 16.38 -8.43 -28.00
C GLN A 346 14.86 -8.58 -27.84
N ILE A 347 14.07 -7.57 -28.22
CA ILE A 347 12.60 -7.65 -28.17
C ILE A 347 12.09 -8.75 -29.11
N LEU A 348 12.61 -8.78 -30.35
CA LEU A 348 12.25 -9.84 -31.30
C LEU A 348 12.73 -11.22 -30.85
N PHE A 349 13.91 -11.30 -30.22
CA PHE A 349 14.42 -12.53 -29.67
C PHE A 349 13.56 -13.02 -28.48
N GLY A 350 13.07 -12.13 -27.63
CA GLY A 350 12.10 -12.44 -26.57
C GLY A 350 10.81 -13.03 -27.15
N ARG A 351 10.22 -12.36 -28.17
CA ARG A 351 9.05 -12.86 -28.93
C ARG A 351 9.30 -14.23 -29.55
N TYR A 352 10.43 -14.42 -30.19
CA TYR A 352 10.80 -15.71 -30.79
C TYR A 352 10.85 -16.83 -29.74
N LYS A 353 11.53 -16.61 -28.61
CA LYS A 353 11.61 -17.59 -27.50
C LYS A 353 10.22 -17.97 -26.97
N HIS A 354 9.34 -17.00 -26.87
CA HIS A 354 7.96 -17.20 -26.43
C HIS A 354 7.20 -18.11 -27.43
N ASP A 355 7.24 -17.76 -28.73
CA ASP A 355 6.45 -18.43 -29.75
C ASP A 355 6.89 -19.86 -30.01
N ILE A 356 8.21 -20.17 -29.86
CA ILE A 356 8.73 -21.56 -29.99
C ILE A 356 8.69 -22.34 -28.66
N GLY A 357 8.32 -21.70 -27.54
CA GLY A 357 8.26 -22.31 -26.20
C GLY A 357 9.62 -22.69 -25.61
N ILE A 358 10.73 -22.12 -26.08
CA ILE A 358 12.09 -22.47 -25.64
C ILE A 358 12.78 -21.26 -25.01
N TYR A 359 12.70 -21.15 -23.70
CA TYR A 359 13.28 -20.03 -22.94
C TYR A 359 14.77 -20.22 -22.60
N LYS A 360 15.30 -21.43 -22.62
CA LYS A 360 16.69 -21.75 -22.24
C LYS A 360 17.68 -21.59 -23.41
N ILE A 361 17.48 -20.61 -24.27
CA ILE A 361 18.43 -20.25 -25.32
C ILE A 361 19.34 -19.16 -24.80
N LYS A 362 20.65 -19.23 -25.06
CA LYS A 362 21.62 -18.18 -24.71
C LYS A 362 21.16 -16.84 -25.32
N ASN A 363 21.17 -15.77 -24.52
CA ASN A 363 20.95 -14.43 -25.04
C ASN A 363 22.15 -13.97 -25.87
N TYR A 364 21.88 -13.37 -27.02
CA TYR A 364 22.89 -12.87 -27.97
C TYR A 364 22.92 -11.33 -28.02
N PHE A 365 21.92 -10.70 -27.48
CA PHE A 365 21.72 -9.24 -27.46
C PHE A 365 21.71 -8.72 -26.04
N GLU A 366 21.90 -7.40 -25.88
CA GLU A 366 21.79 -6.77 -24.56
C GLU A 366 20.37 -6.94 -24.02
N THR A 367 20.29 -7.52 -22.84
CA THR A 367 18.99 -7.85 -22.22
C THR A 367 18.52 -6.83 -21.21
N LYS A 368 19.45 -6.09 -20.60
CA LYS A 368 19.12 -5.18 -19.51
C LYS A 368 18.44 -3.93 -20.06
N VAL A 369 17.42 -3.45 -19.32
CA VAL A 369 16.86 -2.11 -19.52
C VAL A 369 17.85 -1.08 -18.99
N LEU A 370 18.29 -0.17 -19.82
CA LEU A 370 19.28 0.88 -19.51
C LEU A 370 18.63 2.27 -19.31
#